data_87c3bafcee11dfa670b058558ab5f98f
#
_entry.id   87c3bafcee11dfa670b058558ab5f98f
#
_cell.length_a   1.000
_cell.length_b   1.000
_cell.length_c   1.000
_cell.angle_alpha   90.00
_cell.angle_beta   90.00
_cell.angle_gamma   90.00
#
_symmetry.space_group_name_H-M   'P 1'
#
loop_
_entity.id
_entity.type
_entity.pdbx_description
1 polymer ?
#
loop_
_entity_poly.entity_id
_entity_poly.type
_entity_poly.pdbx_seq_one_letter_code
_entity_poly.pdbx_strand_id
1 'polypeptide(L)'
;MKKLLIALMAALALPAGAETFAKGADIGWLPQMEATGYKFYDKQGKQQDGLQILKDHGINTVRLRTWLNPSDDRASGHNSKDETVAMAVRAQKMGMRVMINFHYSDSWADPQQQRKPAAWVGHDFPQLLKDVYAHTYDVMSALKQAGVTPEWVQVGNETRTGMIYPEGHTDNWPQLAQLINQGYDAVKVVSPASKVVLHLDRGNDKQWFRTWFDNATANGAKYDVIGLSYYPYWLDGRPDYTLSIDDLGDNLKDLVARYGKEVMVVEVGGEDKQPQNTYDMLLAVQRKVREVPNHKGLGVIYWEPQGARSWSHYELSAWGDDGRPTKAMDAFLDSL
;
A
#
# COMPACT_ATOMS: atom_id res chain seq x y z
N MET A 1 -26.41 29.83 -49.90
CA MET A 1 -27.01 29.31 -48.67
C MET A 1 -26.08 28.21 -48.11
N LYS A 2 -25.22 28.55 -47.15
CA LYS A 2 -24.32 27.60 -46.52
C LYS A 2 -25.00 27.02 -45.27
N LYS A 3 -25.24 25.71 -45.26
CA LYS A 3 -25.78 24.98 -44.11
C LYS A 3 -24.67 24.74 -43.12
N LEU A 4 -24.79 25.33 -41.95
CA LEU A 4 -23.91 25.09 -40.80
C LEU A 4 -24.35 23.79 -40.13
N LEU A 5 -23.49 22.76 -40.14
CA LEU A 5 -23.67 21.54 -39.34
C LEU A 5 -23.10 21.81 -37.93
N ILE A 6 -23.97 21.88 -36.95
CA ILE A 6 -23.59 21.88 -35.56
C ILE A 6 -23.46 20.42 -35.13
N ALA A 7 -22.21 19.98 -34.89
CA ALA A 7 -21.94 18.69 -34.26
C ALA A 7 -22.18 18.78 -32.76
N LEU A 8 -23.22 18.08 -32.29
CA LEU A 8 -23.56 17.96 -30.89
C LEU A 8 -22.59 16.91 -30.29
N MET A 9 -21.58 17.36 -29.53
CA MET A 9 -20.76 16.46 -28.68
C MET A 9 -21.63 16.00 -27.53
N ALA A 10 -22.06 14.75 -27.56
CA ALA A 10 -22.64 14.09 -26.41
C ALA A 10 -21.53 13.82 -25.38
N ALA A 11 -21.52 14.56 -24.29
CA ALA A 11 -20.73 14.22 -23.12
C ALA A 11 -21.28 12.91 -22.53
N LEU A 12 -20.52 11.83 -22.66
CA LEU A 12 -20.80 10.58 -21.96
C LEU A 12 -20.62 10.85 -20.46
N ALA A 13 -21.73 10.99 -19.76
CA ALA A 13 -21.76 10.99 -18.31
C ALA A 13 -21.31 9.59 -17.85
N LEU A 14 -20.18 9.51 -17.16
CA LEU A 14 -19.77 8.31 -16.44
C LEU A 14 -20.86 7.94 -15.43
N PRO A 15 -21.17 6.65 -15.24
CA PRO A 15 -22.16 6.26 -14.26
C PRO A 15 -21.72 6.69 -12.86
N ALA A 16 -22.53 7.48 -12.20
CA ALA A 16 -22.40 7.78 -10.79
C ALA A 16 -22.61 6.48 -10.01
N GLY A 17 -21.58 5.97 -9.30
CA GLY A 17 -21.78 4.87 -8.38
C GLY A 17 -20.69 3.83 -8.20
N ALA A 18 -19.47 4.01 -8.72
CA ALA A 18 -18.37 3.15 -8.28
C ALA A 18 -17.91 3.59 -6.88
N GLU A 19 -17.85 2.65 -5.93
CA GLU A 19 -17.34 2.92 -4.59
C GLU A 19 -15.91 3.45 -4.69
N THR A 20 -15.70 4.70 -4.31
CA THR A 20 -14.39 5.36 -4.35
C THR A 20 -13.48 4.91 -3.21
N PHE A 21 -14.05 4.32 -2.16
CA PHE A 21 -13.31 3.81 -1.01
C PHE A 21 -12.50 2.57 -1.40
N ALA A 22 -11.19 2.59 -1.14
CA ALA A 22 -10.32 1.47 -1.44
C ALA A 22 -10.47 0.39 -0.38
N LYS A 23 -10.92 -0.77 -0.81
CA LYS A 23 -10.90 -2.03 -0.06
C LYS A 23 -9.78 -2.86 -0.67
N GLY A 24 -8.63 -2.89 0.01
CA GLY A 24 -7.41 -3.37 -0.62
C GLY A 24 -6.80 -4.61 0.02
N ALA A 25 -5.92 -5.24 -0.76
CA ALA A 25 -5.04 -6.31 -0.29
C ALA A 25 -3.64 -6.15 -0.87
N ASP A 26 -2.61 -6.32 -0.03
CA ASP A 26 -1.27 -6.66 -0.51
C ASP A 26 -1.28 -8.09 -1.02
N ILE A 27 -0.70 -8.30 -2.20
CA ILE A 27 -0.68 -9.62 -2.85
C ILE A 27 0.71 -9.99 -3.38
N GLY A 28 1.76 -9.44 -2.78
CA GLY A 28 3.13 -9.69 -3.23
C GLY A 28 3.55 -11.15 -3.14
N TRP A 29 2.98 -11.92 -2.23
CA TRP A 29 3.22 -13.36 -2.10
C TRP A 29 2.42 -14.22 -3.09
N LEU A 30 1.32 -13.71 -3.62
CA LEU A 30 0.38 -14.51 -4.41
C LEU A 30 1.06 -15.27 -5.58
N PRO A 31 1.91 -14.65 -6.42
CA PRO A 31 2.56 -15.36 -7.52
C PRO A 31 3.43 -16.52 -7.03
N GLN A 32 4.13 -16.36 -5.91
CA GLN A 32 5.00 -17.42 -5.36
C GLN A 32 4.19 -18.53 -4.70
N MET A 33 3.09 -18.19 -4.03
CA MET A 33 2.17 -19.20 -3.52
C MET A 33 1.67 -20.09 -4.65
N GLU A 34 1.25 -19.50 -5.76
CA GLU A 34 0.80 -20.22 -6.95
C GLU A 34 1.93 -21.05 -7.58
N ALA A 35 3.13 -20.47 -7.75
CA ALA A 35 4.30 -21.13 -8.34
C ALA A 35 4.78 -22.33 -7.50
N THR A 36 4.64 -22.28 -6.19
CA THR A 36 4.98 -23.38 -5.27
C THR A 36 3.87 -24.41 -5.12
N GLY A 37 2.77 -24.25 -5.87
CA GLY A 37 1.68 -25.23 -5.92
C GLY A 37 0.61 -25.06 -4.82
N TYR A 38 0.63 -23.95 -4.06
CA TYR A 38 -0.42 -23.67 -3.10
C TYR A 38 -1.77 -23.53 -3.80
N LYS A 39 -2.82 -24.12 -3.22
CA LYS A 39 -4.16 -24.09 -3.80
C LYS A 39 -5.09 -23.22 -2.97
N PHE A 40 -5.79 -22.34 -3.66
CA PHE A 40 -6.82 -21.49 -3.09
C PHE A 40 -8.20 -22.07 -3.32
N TYR A 41 -9.06 -21.95 -2.33
CA TYR A 41 -10.43 -22.43 -2.39
C TYR A 41 -11.39 -21.33 -1.90
N ASP A 42 -12.54 -21.24 -2.54
CA ASP A 42 -13.62 -20.38 -2.04
C ASP A 42 -14.23 -20.93 -0.74
N LYS A 43 -15.18 -20.23 -0.16
CA LYS A 43 -15.87 -20.65 1.08
C LYS A 43 -16.58 -22.00 0.94
N GLN A 44 -17.00 -22.36 -0.27
CA GLN A 44 -17.67 -23.62 -0.56
C GLN A 44 -16.68 -24.78 -0.77
N GLY A 45 -15.38 -24.49 -0.77
CA GLY A 45 -14.33 -25.49 -0.99
C GLY A 45 -14.06 -25.80 -2.46
N LYS A 46 -14.53 -24.96 -3.38
CA LYS A 46 -14.19 -25.05 -4.79
C LYS A 46 -12.86 -24.36 -5.05
N GLN A 47 -11.93 -25.05 -5.72
CA GLN A 47 -10.66 -24.45 -6.12
C GLN A 47 -10.90 -23.28 -7.10
N GLN A 48 -10.26 -22.15 -6.82
CA GLN A 48 -10.42 -20.92 -7.61
C GLN A 48 -9.14 -20.11 -7.57
N ASP A 49 -9.00 -19.18 -8.52
CA ASP A 49 -7.93 -18.18 -8.54
C ASP A 49 -7.95 -17.33 -7.26
N GLY A 50 -6.80 -17.18 -6.59
CA GLY A 50 -6.70 -16.45 -5.33
C GLY A 50 -7.10 -14.98 -5.44
N LEU A 51 -6.75 -14.33 -6.55
CA LEU A 51 -7.12 -12.93 -6.80
C LEU A 51 -8.64 -12.80 -7.05
N GLN A 52 -9.26 -13.80 -7.72
CA GLN A 52 -10.70 -13.83 -7.90
C GLN A 52 -11.44 -14.00 -6.57
N ILE A 53 -10.94 -14.86 -5.67
CA ILE A 53 -11.52 -15.02 -4.33
C ILE A 53 -11.47 -13.70 -3.55
N LEU A 54 -10.34 -12.98 -3.62
CA LEU A 54 -10.22 -11.66 -2.99
C LEU A 54 -11.25 -10.68 -3.56
N LYS A 55 -11.41 -10.65 -4.89
CA LYS A 55 -12.42 -9.82 -5.55
C LYS A 55 -13.84 -10.18 -5.13
N ASP A 56 -14.15 -11.47 -5.03
CA ASP A 56 -15.45 -11.96 -4.60
C ASP A 56 -15.76 -11.58 -3.13
N HIS A 57 -14.73 -11.28 -2.34
CA HIS A 57 -14.83 -10.70 -0.98
C HIS A 57 -14.83 -9.17 -0.95
N GLY A 58 -15.04 -8.51 -2.09
CA GLY A 58 -15.18 -7.05 -2.15
C GLY A 58 -13.86 -6.28 -2.29
N ILE A 59 -12.72 -6.96 -2.41
CA ILE A 59 -11.43 -6.30 -2.69
C ILE A 59 -11.48 -5.68 -4.08
N ASN A 60 -11.24 -4.37 -4.15
CA ASN A 60 -11.24 -3.57 -5.36
C ASN A 60 -9.88 -2.91 -5.67
N THR A 61 -8.91 -3.10 -4.80
CA THR A 61 -7.59 -2.47 -4.87
C THR A 61 -6.52 -3.49 -4.49
N VAL A 62 -5.40 -3.47 -5.19
CA VAL A 62 -4.20 -4.23 -4.82
C VAL A 62 -3.05 -3.30 -4.51
N ARG A 63 -2.23 -3.67 -3.52
CA ARG A 63 -0.95 -3.04 -3.23
C ARG A 63 0.17 -4.02 -3.55
N LEU A 64 1.16 -3.56 -4.29
CA LEU A 64 2.27 -4.35 -4.80
C LEU A 64 3.59 -3.70 -4.38
N ARG A 65 4.36 -4.38 -3.54
CA ARG A 65 5.72 -3.96 -3.24
C ARG A 65 6.63 -4.25 -4.41
N THR A 66 7.68 -3.47 -4.56
CA THR A 66 8.73 -3.71 -5.53
C THR A 66 10.11 -3.54 -4.90
N TRP A 67 11.02 -4.46 -5.22
CA TRP A 67 12.43 -4.45 -4.82
C TRP A 67 13.32 -4.28 -6.04
N LEU A 68 14.57 -3.85 -5.83
CA LEU A 68 15.48 -3.54 -6.93
C LEU A 68 16.04 -4.85 -7.55
N ASN A 69 16.79 -5.61 -6.78
CA ASN A 69 17.38 -6.89 -7.17
C ASN A 69 17.07 -7.94 -6.11
N PRO A 70 15.84 -8.41 -6.04
CA PRO A 70 15.44 -9.38 -5.02
C PRO A 70 16.09 -10.73 -5.26
N SER A 71 16.19 -11.52 -4.17
CA SER A 71 16.55 -12.94 -4.25
C SER A 71 15.38 -13.79 -4.76
N ASP A 72 15.63 -15.07 -4.99
CA ASP A 72 14.60 -16.07 -5.31
C ASP A 72 13.96 -16.70 -4.06
N ASP A 73 14.13 -16.09 -2.90
CA ASP A 73 13.60 -16.60 -1.64
C ASP A 73 12.08 -16.59 -1.67
N ARG A 74 11.46 -17.69 -1.24
CA ARG A 74 10.01 -17.91 -1.35
C ARG A 74 9.15 -16.80 -0.78
N ALA A 75 9.46 -16.34 0.43
CA ALA A 75 8.66 -15.31 1.13
C ALA A 75 9.36 -13.95 1.23
N SER A 76 10.69 -13.90 1.10
CA SER A 76 11.51 -12.69 1.28
C SER A 76 12.25 -12.27 0.01
N GLY A 77 11.93 -12.89 -1.11
CA GLY A 77 12.44 -12.59 -2.45
C GLY A 77 11.32 -12.26 -3.43
N HIS A 78 11.66 -12.34 -4.71
CA HIS A 78 10.74 -11.97 -5.80
C HIS A 78 10.29 -10.50 -5.73
N ASN A 79 9.14 -10.15 -6.29
CA ASN A 79 8.67 -8.76 -6.38
C ASN A 79 9.67 -7.82 -7.09
N SER A 80 10.35 -8.35 -8.10
CA SER A 80 11.11 -7.55 -9.07
C SER A 80 10.21 -6.61 -9.85
N LYS A 81 10.79 -5.67 -10.59
CA LYS A 81 10.04 -4.81 -11.51
C LYS A 81 9.11 -5.61 -12.42
N ASP A 82 9.65 -6.65 -13.07
CA ASP A 82 8.88 -7.40 -14.07
C ASP A 82 7.73 -8.20 -13.43
N GLU A 83 7.96 -8.82 -12.27
CA GLU A 83 6.91 -9.50 -11.49
C GLU A 83 5.85 -8.53 -11.00
N THR A 84 6.26 -7.35 -10.52
CA THR A 84 5.34 -6.29 -10.09
C THR A 84 4.46 -5.80 -11.25
N VAL A 85 5.05 -5.56 -12.43
CA VAL A 85 4.32 -5.17 -13.63
C VAL A 85 3.34 -6.25 -14.06
N ALA A 86 3.75 -7.52 -14.06
CA ALA A 86 2.87 -8.64 -14.43
C ALA A 86 1.65 -8.73 -13.51
N MET A 87 1.85 -8.57 -12.20
CA MET A 87 0.76 -8.58 -11.22
C MET A 87 -0.15 -7.36 -11.34
N ALA A 88 0.41 -6.19 -11.60
CA ALA A 88 -0.37 -4.97 -11.84
C ALA A 88 -1.28 -5.11 -13.08
N VAL A 89 -0.76 -5.68 -14.16
CA VAL A 89 -1.54 -6.00 -15.37
C VAL A 89 -2.66 -7.00 -15.06
N ARG A 90 -2.36 -8.07 -14.30
CA ARG A 90 -3.35 -9.08 -13.88
C ARG A 90 -4.47 -8.44 -13.07
N ALA A 91 -4.14 -7.62 -12.07
CA ALA A 91 -5.13 -6.94 -11.24
C ALA A 91 -5.99 -5.97 -12.05
N GLN A 92 -5.37 -5.17 -12.93
CA GLN A 92 -6.10 -4.22 -13.78
C GLN A 92 -7.07 -4.92 -14.73
N LYS A 93 -6.70 -6.07 -15.31
CA LYS A 93 -7.60 -6.88 -16.16
C LYS A 93 -8.83 -7.36 -15.40
N MET A 94 -8.74 -7.49 -14.08
CA MET A 94 -9.87 -7.82 -13.21
C MET A 94 -10.66 -6.59 -12.75
N GLY A 95 -10.29 -5.40 -13.21
CA GLY A 95 -10.95 -4.14 -12.83
C GLY A 95 -10.54 -3.60 -11.47
N MET A 96 -9.42 -4.07 -10.92
CA MET A 96 -8.89 -3.60 -9.65
C MET A 96 -8.00 -2.36 -9.82
N ARG A 97 -8.03 -1.48 -8.84
CA ARG A 97 -7.12 -0.34 -8.70
C ARG A 97 -5.76 -0.82 -8.22
N VAL A 98 -4.71 -0.06 -8.52
CA VAL A 98 -3.33 -0.47 -8.21
C VAL A 98 -2.63 0.60 -7.37
N MET A 99 -1.98 0.17 -6.29
CA MET A 99 -0.97 0.91 -5.55
C MET A 99 0.37 0.22 -5.71
N ILE A 100 1.43 0.97 -6.01
CA ILE A 100 2.81 0.46 -6.03
C ILE A 100 3.53 0.94 -4.77
N ASN A 101 4.29 0.04 -4.15
CA ASN A 101 5.04 0.31 -2.93
C ASN A 101 6.55 0.10 -3.16
N PHE A 102 7.30 1.18 -3.30
CA PHE A 102 8.76 1.14 -3.42
C PHE A 102 9.41 0.95 -2.06
N HIS A 103 10.15 -0.14 -1.87
CA HIS A 103 10.96 -0.33 -0.67
C HIS A 103 12.33 0.35 -0.76
N TYR A 104 12.85 0.59 -1.97
CA TYR A 104 14.23 1.07 -2.23
C TYR A 104 15.29 0.21 -1.56
N SER A 105 15.11 -1.08 -1.69
CA SER A 105 15.95 -2.14 -1.13
C SER A 105 15.88 -3.37 -2.04
N ASP A 106 16.70 -4.37 -1.80
CA ASP A 106 16.62 -5.68 -2.45
C ASP A 106 15.72 -6.65 -1.69
N SER A 107 15.24 -6.27 -0.50
CA SER A 107 14.39 -7.06 0.38
C SER A 107 13.54 -6.13 1.26
N TRP A 108 13.04 -6.64 2.37
CA TRP A 108 12.20 -5.91 3.32
C TRP A 108 12.80 -4.55 3.73
N ALA A 109 11.99 -3.50 3.65
CA ALA A 109 12.19 -2.23 4.31
C ALA A 109 11.05 -2.02 5.30
N ASP A 110 11.41 -1.80 6.56
CA ASP A 110 10.49 -1.65 7.69
C ASP A 110 11.15 -0.79 8.79
N PRO A 111 10.49 -0.48 9.91
CA PRO A 111 11.07 0.39 10.94
C PRO A 111 12.38 -0.11 11.56
N GLN A 112 12.72 -1.37 11.39
CA GLN A 112 13.94 -1.97 11.94
C GLN A 112 15.07 -2.06 10.90
N GLN A 113 14.74 -1.97 9.59
CA GLN A 113 15.71 -2.11 8.51
C GLN A 113 15.32 -1.30 7.29
N GLN A 114 16.21 -0.40 6.89
CA GLN A 114 16.06 0.46 5.70
C GLN A 114 17.35 0.41 4.87
N ARG A 115 17.76 -0.81 4.51
CA ARG A 115 19.05 -1.07 3.85
C ARG A 115 19.03 -0.58 2.41
N LYS A 116 20.11 0.04 2.00
CA LYS A 116 20.33 0.32 0.57
C LYS A 116 20.35 -0.97 -0.24
N PRO A 117 19.87 -0.95 -1.49
CA PRO A 117 20.18 -2.02 -2.44
C PRO A 117 21.69 -2.23 -2.55
N ALA A 118 22.12 -3.47 -2.74
CA ALA A 118 23.54 -3.80 -2.89
C ALA A 118 24.21 -3.00 -4.02
N ALA A 119 23.47 -2.74 -5.11
CA ALA A 119 23.96 -1.92 -6.23
C ALA A 119 24.24 -0.46 -5.88
N TRP A 120 23.68 0.06 -4.77
CA TRP A 120 23.88 1.46 -4.35
C TRP A 120 24.86 1.61 -3.19
N VAL A 121 25.36 0.50 -2.65
CA VAL A 121 26.38 0.53 -1.60
C VAL A 121 27.66 1.17 -2.18
N GLY A 122 28.19 2.18 -1.48
CA GLY A 122 29.36 2.93 -1.94
C GLY A 122 29.06 4.11 -2.86
N HIS A 123 27.81 4.32 -3.28
CA HIS A 123 27.41 5.55 -3.96
C HIS A 123 27.39 6.72 -2.98
N ASP A 124 27.87 7.87 -3.42
CA ASP A 124 27.75 9.11 -2.67
C ASP A 124 26.30 9.65 -2.71
N PHE A 125 26.00 10.62 -1.87
CA PHE A 125 24.64 11.14 -1.77
C PHE A 125 24.11 11.73 -3.09
N PRO A 126 24.87 12.52 -3.88
CA PRO A 126 24.43 12.95 -5.21
C PRO A 126 24.08 11.80 -6.16
N GLN A 127 24.80 10.68 -6.08
CA GLN A 127 24.46 9.49 -6.88
C GLN A 127 23.23 8.79 -6.37
N LEU A 128 23.03 8.69 -5.04
CA LEU A 128 21.82 8.10 -4.46
C LEU A 128 20.53 8.85 -4.87
N LEU A 129 20.60 10.16 -5.00
CA LEU A 129 19.49 10.96 -5.54
C LEU A 129 19.12 10.52 -6.96
N LYS A 130 20.11 10.31 -7.81
CA LYS A 130 19.92 9.83 -9.18
C LYS A 130 19.38 8.39 -9.20
N ASP A 131 19.88 7.55 -8.31
CA ASP A 131 19.46 6.13 -8.20
C ASP A 131 17.99 6.00 -7.85
N VAL A 132 17.51 6.75 -6.84
CA VAL A 132 16.10 6.78 -6.44
C VAL A 132 15.22 7.25 -7.59
N TYR A 133 15.61 8.34 -8.24
CA TYR A 133 14.89 8.87 -9.40
C TYR A 133 14.82 7.84 -10.53
N ALA A 134 15.99 7.30 -10.93
CA ALA A 134 16.08 6.38 -12.06
C ALA A 134 15.31 5.08 -11.83
N HIS A 135 15.40 4.49 -10.63
CA HIS A 135 14.65 3.28 -10.30
C HIS A 135 13.14 3.52 -10.30
N THR A 136 12.70 4.60 -9.68
CA THR A 136 11.27 4.96 -9.66
C THR A 136 10.74 5.23 -11.07
N TYR A 137 11.50 5.99 -11.86
CA TYR A 137 11.16 6.29 -13.25
C TYR A 137 11.07 5.01 -14.11
N ASP A 138 12.02 4.08 -13.95
CA ASP A 138 12.06 2.82 -14.70
C ASP A 138 10.84 1.95 -14.41
N VAL A 139 10.51 1.72 -13.14
CA VAL A 139 9.32 0.93 -12.76
C VAL A 139 8.03 1.60 -13.23
N MET A 140 7.88 2.89 -13.01
CA MET A 140 6.69 3.63 -13.43
C MET A 140 6.54 3.65 -14.95
N SER A 141 7.64 3.76 -15.69
CA SER A 141 7.65 3.71 -17.16
C SER A 141 7.27 2.33 -17.68
N ALA A 142 7.76 1.25 -17.04
CA ALA A 142 7.39 -0.12 -17.40
C ALA A 142 5.88 -0.37 -17.17
N LEU A 143 5.32 0.10 -16.06
CA LEU A 143 3.88 0.05 -15.81
C LEU A 143 3.09 0.79 -16.88
N LYS A 144 3.49 2.01 -17.20
CA LYS A 144 2.83 2.82 -18.25
C LYS A 144 2.89 2.14 -19.61
N GLN A 145 4.03 1.56 -20.00
CA GLN A 145 4.18 0.80 -21.24
C GLN A 145 3.28 -0.44 -21.28
N ALA A 146 3.06 -1.07 -20.12
CA ALA A 146 2.13 -2.18 -19.97
C ALA A 146 0.65 -1.76 -19.90
N GLY A 147 0.35 -0.46 -20.01
CA GLY A 147 -1.01 0.08 -19.96
C GLY A 147 -1.57 0.22 -18.54
N VAL A 148 -0.72 0.19 -17.51
CA VAL A 148 -1.14 0.34 -16.11
C VAL A 148 -0.80 1.74 -15.61
N THR A 149 -1.79 2.43 -15.04
CA THR A 149 -1.62 3.68 -14.31
C THR A 149 -1.96 3.44 -12.85
N PRO A 150 -0.97 3.32 -11.96
CA PRO A 150 -1.25 3.20 -10.53
C PRO A 150 -1.99 4.44 -10.03
N GLU A 151 -3.01 4.24 -9.19
CA GLU A 151 -3.69 5.37 -8.58
C GLU A 151 -2.83 6.00 -7.46
N TRP A 152 -2.13 5.15 -6.73
CA TRP A 152 -1.21 5.55 -5.68
C TRP A 152 0.17 4.93 -5.88
N VAL A 153 1.19 5.68 -5.48
CA VAL A 153 2.58 5.22 -5.48
C VAL A 153 3.22 5.61 -4.16
N GLN A 154 3.64 4.62 -3.41
CA GLN A 154 4.28 4.79 -2.12
C GLN A 154 5.79 4.90 -2.30
N VAL A 155 6.35 6.02 -1.83
CA VAL A 155 7.78 6.31 -1.85
C VAL A 155 8.37 5.95 -0.50
N GLY A 156 9.07 4.83 -0.43
CA GLY A 156 9.53 4.21 0.82
C GLY A 156 8.43 3.41 1.53
N ASN A 157 8.80 2.54 2.45
CA ASN A 157 7.91 1.71 3.25
C ASN A 157 8.22 1.88 4.73
N GLU A 158 7.20 2.24 5.54
CA GLU A 158 7.32 2.44 6.99
C GLU A 158 8.55 3.24 7.40
N THR A 159 8.69 4.43 6.82
CA THR A 159 9.86 5.30 6.89
C THR A 159 9.98 6.08 8.20
N ARG A 160 9.51 5.52 9.33
CA ARG A 160 9.53 6.15 10.64
C ARG A 160 10.90 6.71 11.02
N THR A 161 11.95 5.97 10.73
CA THR A 161 13.34 6.36 10.96
C THR A 161 14.08 6.77 9.68
N GLY A 162 13.35 6.89 8.58
CA GLY A 162 13.87 7.26 7.26
C GLY A 162 13.90 6.09 6.28
N MET A 163 14.70 6.21 5.22
CA MET A 163 14.93 5.17 4.20
C MET A 163 16.37 5.27 3.68
N ILE A 164 16.87 4.21 3.04
CA ILE A 164 18.18 4.22 2.37
C ILE A 164 19.30 4.62 3.34
N TYR A 165 19.51 3.78 4.37
CA TYR A 165 20.48 4.07 5.43
C TYR A 165 21.94 3.99 4.95
N PRO A 166 22.83 4.85 5.55
CA PRO A 166 22.53 5.83 6.61
C PRO A 166 22.07 7.21 6.09
N GLU A 167 22.17 7.49 4.79
CA GLU A 167 22.04 8.85 4.22
C GLU A 167 20.62 9.43 4.40
N GLY A 168 19.61 8.58 4.30
CA GLY A 168 18.20 8.97 4.45
C GLY A 168 17.63 8.75 5.85
N HIS A 169 18.46 8.63 6.90
CA HIS A 169 17.98 8.53 8.27
C HIS A 169 17.39 9.87 8.75
N THR A 170 16.39 9.81 9.63
CA THR A 170 15.72 11.01 10.19
C THR A 170 16.64 11.92 11.01
N ASP A 171 17.84 11.48 11.38
CA ASP A 171 18.88 12.35 11.94
C ASP A 171 19.41 13.37 10.88
N ASN A 172 19.15 13.12 9.61
CA ASN A 172 19.51 13.99 8.50
C ASN A 172 18.31 14.30 7.61
N TRP A 173 17.36 15.06 8.14
CA TRP A 173 16.14 15.44 7.44
C TRP A 173 16.34 16.10 6.08
N PRO A 174 17.32 17.01 5.88
CA PRO A 174 17.55 17.58 4.57
C PRO A 174 17.85 16.54 3.48
N GLN A 175 18.61 15.50 3.81
CA GLN A 175 18.89 14.41 2.87
C GLN A 175 17.68 13.49 2.66
N LEU A 176 16.98 13.14 3.71
CA LEU A 176 15.76 12.33 3.61
C LEU A 176 14.71 13.01 2.73
N ALA A 177 14.46 14.30 2.94
CA ALA A 177 13.50 15.05 2.13
C ALA A 177 13.91 15.10 0.64
N GLN A 178 15.20 15.24 0.33
CA GLN A 178 15.69 15.20 -1.05
C GLN A 178 15.48 13.82 -1.69
N LEU A 179 15.76 12.72 -0.97
CA LEU A 179 15.51 11.36 -1.45
C LEU A 179 14.01 11.12 -1.74
N ILE A 180 13.14 11.54 -0.82
CA ILE A 180 11.69 11.49 -1.02
C ILE A 180 11.29 12.25 -2.27
N ASN A 181 11.83 13.45 -2.46
CA ASN A 181 11.49 14.32 -3.59
C ASN A 181 11.93 13.73 -4.92
N GLN A 182 13.03 12.98 -4.97
CA GLN A 182 13.43 12.26 -6.19
C GLN A 182 12.39 11.19 -6.58
N GLY A 183 11.90 10.42 -5.63
CA GLY A 183 10.82 9.47 -5.87
C GLY A 183 9.54 10.17 -6.33
N TYR A 184 9.13 11.23 -5.62
CA TYR A 184 7.97 12.03 -5.99
C TYR A 184 8.05 12.58 -7.42
N ASP A 185 9.15 13.22 -7.76
CA ASP A 185 9.33 13.86 -9.06
C ASP A 185 9.35 12.83 -10.20
N ALA A 186 9.97 11.67 -10.00
CA ALA A 186 9.97 10.58 -10.97
C ALA A 186 8.55 10.03 -11.22
N VAL A 187 7.75 9.85 -10.16
CA VAL A 187 6.34 9.44 -10.29
C VAL A 187 5.56 10.47 -11.11
N LYS A 188 5.67 11.76 -10.76
CA LYS A 188 4.90 12.84 -11.40
C LYS A 188 5.28 13.06 -12.86
N VAL A 189 6.53 12.84 -13.22
CA VAL A 189 6.97 12.93 -14.63
C VAL A 189 6.34 11.84 -15.49
N VAL A 190 6.25 10.60 -14.97
CA VAL A 190 5.68 9.47 -15.74
C VAL A 190 4.16 9.46 -15.68
N SER A 191 3.60 9.70 -14.51
CA SER A 191 2.16 9.63 -14.23
C SER A 191 1.72 10.78 -13.32
N PRO A 192 1.42 11.97 -13.88
CA PRO A 192 1.02 13.15 -13.09
C PRO A 192 -0.23 12.93 -12.24
N ALA A 193 -1.12 12.02 -12.67
CA ALA A 193 -2.37 11.71 -11.97
C ALA A 193 -2.16 10.79 -10.75
N SER A 194 -1.07 10.02 -10.69
CA SER A 194 -0.78 9.15 -9.55
C SER A 194 -0.51 9.97 -8.30
N LYS A 195 -1.13 9.60 -7.18
CA LYS A 195 -0.91 10.25 -5.89
C LYS A 195 0.25 9.58 -5.16
N VAL A 196 1.19 10.38 -4.67
CA VAL A 196 2.34 9.88 -3.92
C VAL A 196 2.01 9.78 -2.44
N VAL A 197 2.29 8.61 -1.87
CA VAL A 197 2.01 8.27 -0.47
C VAL A 197 3.32 8.21 0.31
N LEU A 198 3.37 8.85 1.49
CA LEU A 198 4.37 8.60 2.51
C LEU A 198 3.77 7.77 3.64
N HIS A 199 4.46 6.73 4.07
CA HIS A 199 3.94 5.67 4.91
C HIS A 199 4.74 5.50 6.19
N LEU A 200 4.05 5.56 7.33
CA LEU A 200 4.61 5.27 8.66
C LEU A 200 3.84 4.13 9.34
N ASP A 201 4.53 3.40 10.20
CA ASP A 201 3.95 2.44 11.13
C ASP A 201 3.30 3.14 12.34
N ARG A 202 2.66 2.37 13.24
CA ARG A 202 2.01 2.85 14.47
C ARG A 202 0.97 3.95 14.23
N GLY A 203 0.00 3.68 13.35
CA GLY A 203 -1.04 4.64 12.97
C GLY A 203 -1.86 5.21 14.13
N ASN A 204 -1.84 4.60 15.31
CA ASN A 204 -2.45 5.10 16.54
C ASN A 204 -1.56 6.08 17.33
N ASP A 205 -0.32 6.33 16.92
CA ASP A 205 0.59 7.27 17.60
C ASP A 205 0.59 8.64 16.95
N LYS A 206 -0.41 9.44 17.30
CA LYS A 206 -0.61 10.81 16.78
C LYS A 206 0.60 11.70 17.00
N GLN A 207 1.27 11.61 18.15
CA GLN A 207 2.40 12.48 18.45
C GLN A 207 3.60 12.16 17.56
N TRP A 208 3.83 10.87 17.29
CA TRP A 208 4.88 10.44 16.38
C TRP A 208 4.64 10.93 14.96
N PHE A 209 3.42 10.79 14.45
CA PHE A 209 3.03 11.28 13.13
C PHE A 209 3.22 12.80 13.01
N ARG A 210 2.80 13.58 14.02
CA ARG A 210 3.03 15.03 14.04
C ARG A 210 4.52 15.36 13.96
N THR A 211 5.33 14.75 14.80
CA THR A 211 6.79 14.99 14.80
C THR A 211 7.39 14.71 13.44
N TRP A 212 7.05 13.58 12.84
CA TRP A 212 7.59 13.17 11.54
C TRP A 212 7.14 14.12 10.41
N PHE A 213 5.85 14.35 10.27
CA PHE A 213 5.31 15.17 9.19
C PHE A 213 5.58 16.67 9.37
N ASP A 214 5.76 17.18 10.57
CA ASP A 214 6.25 18.53 10.82
C ASP A 214 7.69 18.71 10.30
N ASN A 215 8.58 17.74 10.59
CA ASN A 215 9.93 17.74 10.04
C ASN A 215 9.93 17.57 8.51
N ALA A 216 9.11 16.68 7.96
CA ALA A 216 8.97 16.50 6.53
C ALA A 216 8.55 17.81 5.84
N THR A 217 7.56 18.51 6.40
CA THR A 217 7.08 19.80 5.90
C THR A 217 8.17 20.88 6.00
N ALA A 218 8.85 20.97 7.15
CA ALA A 218 9.91 21.96 7.37
C ALA A 218 11.09 21.79 6.40
N ASN A 219 11.33 20.55 5.94
CA ASN A 219 12.39 20.24 4.99
C ASN A 219 11.92 20.14 3.52
N GLY A 220 10.67 20.48 3.25
CA GLY A 220 10.12 20.55 1.89
C GLY A 220 9.90 19.19 1.22
N ALA A 221 9.63 18.13 1.99
CA ALA A 221 9.25 16.84 1.45
C ALA A 221 7.89 16.93 0.73
N LYS A 222 7.82 16.33 -0.46
CA LYS A 222 6.63 16.35 -1.33
C LYS A 222 5.85 15.05 -1.18
N TYR A 223 4.54 15.17 -1.00
CA TYR A 223 3.62 14.04 -0.95
C TYR A 223 2.17 14.50 -1.12
N ASP A 224 1.30 13.57 -1.46
CA ASP A 224 -0.13 13.82 -1.68
C ASP A 224 -0.99 13.18 -0.59
N VAL A 225 -0.59 11.99 -0.10
CA VAL A 225 -1.35 11.15 0.83
C VAL A 225 -0.46 10.72 2.00
N ILE A 226 -1.02 10.65 3.19
CA ILE A 226 -0.39 10.06 4.37
C ILE A 226 -0.90 8.62 4.53
N GLY A 227 0.02 7.65 4.45
CA GLY A 227 -0.24 6.24 4.68
C GLY A 227 0.11 5.82 6.10
N LEU A 228 -0.73 4.96 6.70
CA LEU A 228 -0.54 4.46 8.06
C LEU A 228 -0.61 2.93 8.07
N SER A 229 0.27 2.27 8.84
CA SER A 229 0.05 0.89 9.29
C SER A 229 -0.72 0.89 10.61
N TYR A 230 -1.62 -0.08 10.78
CA TYR A 230 -2.31 -0.30 12.04
C TYR A 230 -2.32 -1.78 12.40
N TYR A 231 -1.50 -2.13 13.41
CA TYR A 231 -1.35 -3.49 13.90
C TYR A 231 -1.31 -3.50 15.44
N PRO A 232 -2.43 -3.73 16.13
CA PRO A 232 -2.40 -3.92 17.59
C PRO A 232 -1.43 -5.02 18.03
N TYR A 233 -1.26 -6.04 17.20
CA TYR A 233 -0.32 -7.15 17.43
C TYR A 233 1.14 -6.69 17.69
N TRP A 234 1.59 -5.63 17.04
CA TRP A 234 2.95 -5.09 17.17
C TRP A 234 3.11 -4.03 18.25
N LEU A 235 2.01 -3.67 18.94
CA LEU A 235 2.07 -2.77 20.08
C LEU A 235 2.53 -3.52 21.32
N ASP A 236 3.11 -2.78 22.29
CA ASP A 236 3.60 -3.34 23.55
C ASP A 236 2.44 -4.04 24.30
N GLY A 237 2.66 -5.29 24.65
CA GLY A 237 1.65 -6.11 25.32
C GLY A 237 0.56 -6.69 24.41
N ARG A 238 0.64 -6.46 23.09
CA ARG A 238 -0.35 -6.95 22.09
C ARG A 238 -1.78 -6.68 22.54
N PRO A 239 -2.17 -5.41 22.74
CA PRO A 239 -3.50 -5.09 23.24
C PRO A 239 -4.57 -5.47 22.22
N ASP A 240 -5.78 -5.72 22.71
CA ASP A 240 -6.94 -5.80 21.84
C ASP A 240 -7.13 -4.47 21.08
N TYR A 241 -7.62 -4.53 19.83
CA TYR A 241 -7.78 -3.35 18.98
C TYR A 241 -8.67 -2.28 19.62
N THR A 242 -9.63 -2.67 20.47
CA THR A 242 -10.55 -1.75 21.15
C THR A 242 -9.83 -0.74 22.04
N LEU A 243 -8.59 -1.03 22.46
CA LEU A 243 -7.79 -0.14 23.30
C LEU A 243 -7.02 0.94 22.50
N SER A 244 -6.96 0.83 21.17
CA SER A 244 -6.17 1.75 20.33
C SER A 244 -6.91 2.25 19.08
N ILE A 245 -8.10 1.73 18.79
CA ILE A 245 -8.85 2.10 17.59
C ILE A 245 -9.30 3.56 17.59
N ASP A 246 -9.63 4.11 18.73
CA ASP A 246 -10.01 5.52 18.85
C ASP A 246 -8.80 6.44 18.62
N ASP A 247 -7.62 6.05 19.10
CA ASP A 247 -6.38 6.78 18.83
C ASP A 247 -6.05 6.79 17.34
N LEU A 248 -6.28 5.69 16.62
CA LEU A 248 -6.17 5.66 15.16
C LEU A 248 -7.12 6.67 14.51
N GLY A 249 -8.40 6.65 14.91
CA GLY A 249 -9.40 7.57 14.37
C GLY A 249 -9.07 9.04 14.62
N ASP A 250 -8.58 9.34 15.82
CA ASP A 250 -8.15 10.69 16.21
C ASP A 250 -6.91 11.13 15.42
N ASN A 251 -5.95 10.23 15.20
CA ASN A 251 -4.78 10.54 14.39
C ASN A 251 -5.15 10.81 12.93
N LEU A 252 -6.01 9.98 12.31
CA LEU A 252 -6.47 10.19 10.93
C LEU A 252 -7.11 11.57 10.74
N LYS A 253 -7.99 11.99 11.66
CA LYS A 253 -8.65 13.29 11.63
C LYS A 253 -7.67 14.45 11.85
N ASP A 254 -6.72 14.28 12.77
CA ASP A 254 -5.68 15.25 13.08
C ASP A 254 -4.75 15.51 11.89
N LEU A 255 -4.31 14.44 11.21
CA LEU A 255 -3.45 14.53 10.03
C LEU A 255 -4.12 15.33 8.91
N VAL A 256 -5.39 15.08 8.65
CA VAL A 256 -6.16 15.85 7.65
C VAL A 256 -6.29 17.31 8.06
N ALA A 257 -6.63 17.58 9.33
CA ALA A 257 -6.78 18.94 9.82
C ALA A 257 -5.46 19.73 9.78
N ARG A 258 -4.34 19.09 10.15
CA ARG A 258 -3.03 19.73 10.27
C ARG A 258 -2.34 19.93 8.92
N TYR A 259 -2.33 18.91 8.07
CA TYR A 259 -1.56 18.92 6.83
C TYR A 259 -2.42 19.13 5.57
N GLY A 260 -3.74 19.07 5.68
CA GLY A 260 -4.65 19.23 4.54
C GLY A 260 -4.59 18.10 3.51
N LYS A 261 -3.90 17.00 3.82
CA LYS A 261 -3.69 15.85 2.93
C LYS A 261 -4.80 14.80 3.10
N GLU A 262 -4.91 13.91 2.11
CA GLU A 262 -5.69 12.68 2.24
C GLU A 262 -4.94 11.66 3.11
N VAL A 263 -5.67 10.74 3.71
CA VAL A 263 -5.12 9.67 4.58
C VAL A 263 -5.63 8.31 4.15
N MET A 264 -4.84 7.27 4.38
CA MET A 264 -5.17 5.89 4.04
C MET A 264 -4.51 4.92 5.02
N VAL A 265 -5.23 3.93 5.51
CA VAL A 265 -4.62 2.80 6.21
C VAL A 265 -4.09 1.85 5.14
N VAL A 266 -2.79 1.91 4.87
CA VAL A 266 -2.16 1.16 3.79
C VAL A 266 -1.68 -0.22 4.20
N GLU A 267 -1.66 -0.48 5.52
CA GLU A 267 -1.45 -1.82 6.07
C GLU A 267 -2.29 -2.04 7.33
N VAL A 268 -2.92 -3.18 7.40
CA VAL A 268 -3.60 -3.70 8.58
C VAL A 268 -3.56 -5.23 8.55
N GLY A 269 -3.58 -5.85 9.69
CA GLY A 269 -3.70 -7.30 9.84
C GLY A 269 -4.03 -7.67 11.28
N GLY A 270 -4.71 -8.78 11.45
CA GLY A 270 -5.06 -9.35 12.75
C GLY A 270 -4.76 -10.85 12.80
N GLU A 271 -4.69 -11.41 14.00
CA GLU A 271 -4.25 -12.78 14.21
C GLU A 271 -5.16 -13.81 13.49
N ASP A 272 -4.53 -14.69 12.72
CA ASP A 272 -5.18 -15.73 11.92
C ASP A 272 -6.04 -16.70 12.77
N LYS A 273 -5.65 -16.87 14.03
CA LYS A 273 -6.37 -17.71 15.01
C LYS A 273 -7.52 -16.98 15.72
N GLN A 274 -7.69 -15.71 15.46
CA GLN A 274 -8.75 -14.87 16.00
C GLN A 274 -9.58 -14.20 14.88
N PRO A 275 -10.14 -14.96 13.92
CA PRO A 275 -10.73 -14.40 12.71
C PRO A 275 -11.96 -13.53 12.99
N GLN A 276 -12.69 -13.77 14.08
CA GLN A 276 -13.80 -12.91 14.47
C GLN A 276 -13.31 -11.56 15.02
N ASN A 277 -12.29 -11.56 15.88
CA ASN A 277 -11.68 -10.32 16.37
C ASN A 277 -11.09 -9.50 15.21
N THR A 278 -10.42 -10.17 14.28
CA THR A 278 -9.89 -9.52 13.06
C THR A 278 -11.00 -8.92 12.19
N TYR A 279 -12.11 -9.62 12.02
CA TYR A 279 -13.30 -9.11 11.32
C TYR A 279 -13.83 -7.83 11.99
N ASP A 280 -14.05 -7.87 13.30
CA ASP A 280 -14.56 -6.72 14.08
C ASP A 280 -13.59 -5.53 14.02
N MET A 281 -12.29 -5.79 14.13
CA MET A 281 -11.24 -4.78 13.96
C MET A 281 -11.29 -4.14 12.58
N LEU A 282 -11.39 -4.93 11.51
CA LEU A 282 -11.44 -4.42 10.14
C LEU A 282 -12.66 -3.54 9.89
N LEU A 283 -13.83 -3.89 10.43
CA LEU A 283 -15.01 -3.02 10.37
C LEU A 283 -14.77 -1.71 11.12
N ALA A 284 -14.14 -1.77 12.30
CA ALA A 284 -13.83 -0.57 13.07
C ALA A 284 -12.83 0.33 12.34
N VAL A 285 -11.76 -0.23 11.76
CA VAL A 285 -10.77 0.53 10.97
C VAL A 285 -11.42 1.19 9.76
N GLN A 286 -12.22 0.45 8.97
CA GLN A 286 -12.92 1.01 7.82
C GLN A 286 -13.86 2.17 8.24
N ARG A 287 -14.56 2.03 9.36
CA ARG A 287 -15.42 3.09 9.91
C ARG A 287 -14.61 4.32 10.27
N LYS A 288 -13.48 4.17 10.99
CA LYS A 288 -12.60 5.31 11.35
C LYS A 288 -12.07 6.05 10.14
N VAL A 289 -11.72 5.34 9.08
CA VAL A 289 -11.28 5.96 7.82
C VAL A 289 -12.44 6.69 7.12
N ARG A 290 -13.65 6.11 7.08
CA ARG A 290 -14.83 6.74 6.48
C ARG A 290 -15.32 7.98 7.25
N GLU A 291 -15.08 8.02 8.56
CA GLU A 291 -15.40 9.17 9.42
C GLU A 291 -14.46 10.37 9.24
N VAL A 292 -13.39 10.22 8.44
CA VAL A 292 -12.47 11.33 8.14
C VAL A 292 -13.20 12.42 7.35
N PRO A 293 -13.12 13.70 7.77
CA PRO A 293 -13.86 14.78 7.12
C PRO A 293 -13.50 14.97 5.64
N ASN A 294 -14.45 15.51 4.88
CA ASN A 294 -14.29 15.91 3.48
C ASN A 294 -13.91 14.75 2.54
N HIS A 295 -14.31 13.54 2.86
CA HIS A 295 -13.98 12.33 2.09
C HIS A 295 -12.47 12.11 1.89
N LYS A 296 -11.65 12.60 2.83
CA LYS A 296 -10.19 12.46 2.75
C LYS A 296 -9.66 11.15 3.30
N GLY A 297 -10.50 10.29 3.85
CA GLY A 297 -10.18 8.91 4.19
C GLY A 297 -10.37 8.02 2.97
N LEU A 298 -9.27 7.55 2.35
CA LEU A 298 -9.32 6.93 1.03
C LEU A 298 -9.63 5.43 1.06
N GLY A 299 -9.24 4.72 2.11
CA GLY A 299 -9.44 3.29 2.17
C GLY A 299 -8.57 2.56 3.18
N VAL A 300 -8.68 1.23 3.13
CA VAL A 300 -7.98 0.28 4.00
C VAL A 300 -7.42 -0.85 3.16
N ILE A 301 -6.15 -1.19 3.35
CA ILE A 301 -5.47 -2.29 2.68
C ILE A 301 -5.03 -3.33 3.73
N TYR A 302 -5.49 -4.56 3.57
CA TYR A 302 -5.02 -5.69 4.37
C TYR A 302 -3.68 -6.20 3.82
N TRP A 303 -2.68 -6.36 4.69
CA TRP A 303 -1.38 -6.83 4.26
C TRP A 303 -1.35 -8.36 4.14
N GLU A 304 -1.16 -8.87 2.92
CA GLU A 304 -1.04 -10.30 2.57
C GLU A 304 -2.15 -11.18 3.18
N PRO A 305 -3.44 -10.84 3.01
CA PRO A 305 -4.52 -11.60 3.64
C PRO A 305 -4.52 -13.07 3.21
N GLN A 306 -4.13 -13.38 1.97
CA GLN A 306 -4.07 -14.73 1.40
C GLN A 306 -2.86 -15.53 1.86
N GLY A 307 -1.90 -14.90 2.56
CA GLY A 307 -0.64 -15.50 2.99
C GLY A 307 -0.79 -16.46 4.16
N ALA A 308 -1.54 -17.56 3.97
CA ALA A 308 -1.78 -18.56 5.01
C ALA A 308 -0.51 -18.97 5.76
N ARG A 309 -0.63 -19.16 7.08
CA ARG A 309 0.51 -19.48 7.97
C ARG A 309 1.26 -20.73 7.52
N SER A 310 0.57 -21.73 7.01
CA SER A 310 1.18 -22.97 6.50
C SER A 310 2.16 -22.73 5.35
N TRP A 311 2.00 -21.65 4.60
CA TRP A 311 2.92 -21.27 3.52
C TRP A 311 3.91 -20.21 3.93
N SER A 312 3.44 -19.14 4.56
CA SER A 312 4.21 -17.90 4.82
C SER A 312 4.90 -17.87 6.19
N HIS A 313 4.42 -18.67 7.16
CA HIS A 313 4.72 -18.56 8.59
C HIS A 313 4.25 -17.24 9.24
N TYR A 314 3.47 -16.45 8.52
CA TYR A 314 2.93 -15.18 8.98
C TYR A 314 1.65 -15.37 9.79
N GLU A 315 1.60 -14.76 10.98
CA GLU A 315 0.54 -14.99 11.96
C GLU A 315 -0.69 -14.07 11.78
N LEU A 316 -0.60 -13.07 10.89
CA LEU A 316 -1.63 -12.06 10.74
C LEU A 316 -2.37 -12.17 9.39
N SER A 317 -2.40 -13.36 8.80
CA SER A 317 -3.15 -13.60 7.56
C SER A 317 -4.65 -13.75 7.84
N ALA A 318 -5.46 -13.60 6.79
CA ALA A 318 -6.90 -13.84 6.82
C ALA A 318 -7.30 -15.13 6.08
N TRP A 319 -6.38 -16.09 6.01
CA TRP A 319 -6.55 -17.34 5.28
C TRP A 319 -6.24 -18.54 6.17
N GLY A 320 -7.10 -19.54 6.12
CA GLY A 320 -6.89 -20.80 6.84
C GLY A 320 -5.88 -21.70 6.12
N ASP A 321 -5.32 -22.65 6.89
CA ASP A 321 -4.39 -23.65 6.35
C ASP A 321 -5.05 -24.63 5.37
N ASP A 322 -6.38 -24.65 5.34
CA ASP A 322 -7.20 -25.37 4.37
C ASP A 322 -7.32 -24.66 3.01
N GLY A 323 -6.65 -23.53 2.83
CA GLY A 323 -6.64 -22.75 1.61
C GLY A 323 -7.87 -21.85 1.41
N ARG A 324 -8.70 -21.67 2.44
CA ARG A 324 -9.93 -20.87 2.38
C ARG A 324 -9.78 -19.53 3.12
N PRO A 325 -10.50 -18.49 2.65
CA PRO A 325 -10.59 -17.25 3.41
C PRO A 325 -11.30 -17.49 4.75
N THR A 326 -10.81 -16.85 5.79
CA THR A 326 -11.43 -16.87 7.13
C THR A 326 -12.56 -15.83 7.21
N LYS A 327 -13.28 -15.83 8.35
CA LYS A 327 -14.32 -14.83 8.65
C LYS A 327 -13.80 -13.37 8.51
N ALA A 328 -12.51 -13.14 8.74
CA ALA A 328 -11.93 -11.80 8.63
C ALA A 328 -12.17 -11.14 7.26
N MET A 329 -12.13 -11.92 6.17
CA MET A 329 -12.33 -11.39 4.82
C MET A 329 -13.75 -10.88 4.57
N ASP A 330 -14.75 -11.35 5.34
CA ASP A 330 -16.12 -10.87 5.21
C ASP A 330 -16.29 -9.39 5.54
N ALA A 331 -15.37 -8.81 6.32
CA ALA A 331 -15.38 -7.40 6.65
C ALA A 331 -15.33 -6.48 5.42
N PHE A 332 -14.84 -6.98 4.29
CA PHE A 332 -14.80 -6.20 3.04
C PHE A 332 -16.09 -6.35 2.21
N LEU A 333 -16.96 -7.32 2.52
CA LEU A 333 -18.28 -7.47 1.90
C LEU A 333 -19.31 -6.51 2.51
N ASP A 334 -19.14 -6.18 3.78
CA ASP A 334 -20.13 -5.38 4.51
C ASP A 334 -20.13 -3.92 4.02
N SER A 335 -21.31 -3.40 3.83
CA SER A 335 -21.55 -1.98 3.55
C SER A 335 -21.56 -1.23 4.89
N LEU A 336 -20.64 -0.31 5.09
CA LEU A 336 -20.53 0.53 6.28
C LEU A 336 -21.15 1.89 6.04
#